data_3137b78a0320becdfc7968975acad6fc
#
_entry.id   3137b78a0320becdfc7968975acad6fc
#
_cell.length_a   1.000
_cell.length_b   1.000
_cell.length_c   1.000
_cell.angle_alpha   90.00
_cell.angle_beta   90.00
_cell.angle_gamma   90.00
#
_symmetry.space_group_name_H-M   'P 1'
#
loop_
_entity.id
_entity.type
_entity.pdbx_description
1 polymer ?
#
loop_
_entity_poly.entity_id
_entity_poly.type
_entity_poly.pdbx_seq_one_letter_code
_entity_poly.pdbx_strand_id
1 'polypeptide(L)'
;MRVWASVVMGCFFLSAAAQATAPGDSAGIALESTRVIYPGSATKGISFTVTNRTGQMYLLQSRVVPWGAVPGESSPAAAPFIVVPPLARFAPDDALTLRIRLTKHDLPTDRESVFGLSLKAIPSQSAPGSESESGAKMVLALQNNLKLFYRPTELAEITAEARAQALQFRLQGTELKVHNPTPYYVTLGEVKADSKTVVLGEERMLAPFSTVEVNLPGARPKSVSWNIINDDGRPTPRQSQSLD
;
A
#
# COMPACT_ATOMS: atom_id res chain seq x y z
N MET A 1 43.69 63.37 -36.34
CA MET A 1 42.31 63.06 -35.87
C MET A 1 42.11 61.53 -35.94
N ARG A 2 42.13 60.86 -34.81
CA ARG A 2 41.98 59.42 -34.71
C ARG A 2 40.58 59.11 -34.17
N VAL A 3 39.75 58.45 -34.97
CA VAL A 3 38.41 58.02 -34.59
C VAL A 3 38.49 56.59 -34.05
N TRP A 4 38.16 56.38 -32.82
CA TRP A 4 38.03 55.09 -32.18
C TRP A 4 36.62 54.56 -32.39
N ALA A 5 36.47 53.40 -33.06
CA ALA A 5 35.22 52.70 -33.20
C ALA A 5 35.15 51.65 -32.07
N SER A 6 34.20 51.82 -31.14
CA SER A 6 33.92 50.86 -30.09
C SER A 6 32.96 49.77 -30.62
N VAL A 7 33.44 48.52 -30.70
CA VAL A 7 32.62 47.35 -30.99
C VAL A 7 32.01 46.83 -29.71
N VAL A 8 30.67 46.97 -29.58
CA VAL A 8 29.88 46.36 -28.49
C VAL A 8 29.50 44.95 -28.92
N MET A 9 30.15 43.95 -28.28
CA MET A 9 29.84 42.54 -28.44
C MET A 9 28.71 42.12 -27.49
N GLY A 10 27.50 42.02 -28.02
CA GLY A 10 26.34 41.55 -27.24
C GLY A 10 26.36 40.03 -27.03
N CYS A 11 26.55 39.62 -25.77
CA CYS A 11 26.35 38.24 -25.36
C CYS A 11 24.88 37.88 -25.33
N PHE A 12 24.41 37.08 -26.29
CA PHE A 12 23.12 36.42 -26.26
C PHE A 12 23.21 35.22 -25.30
N PHE A 13 22.65 35.35 -24.11
CA PHE A 13 22.39 34.21 -23.23
C PHE A 13 21.18 33.42 -23.78
N LEU A 14 21.41 32.31 -24.43
CA LEU A 14 20.36 31.31 -24.68
C LEU A 14 19.99 30.68 -23.34
N SER A 15 18.88 31.09 -22.76
CA SER A 15 18.24 30.39 -21.65
C SER A 15 17.61 29.09 -22.19
N ALA A 16 18.30 27.97 -22.00
CA ALA A 16 17.71 26.66 -22.21
C ALA A 16 16.63 26.45 -21.13
N ALA A 17 15.36 26.63 -21.50
CA ALA A 17 14.24 26.22 -20.67
C ALA A 17 14.28 24.69 -20.54
N ALA A 18 14.70 24.20 -19.36
CA ALA A 18 14.52 22.80 -19.00
C ALA A 18 13.02 22.52 -18.94
N GLN A 19 12.48 21.87 -19.95
CA GLN A 19 11.14 21.31 -19.92
C GLN A 19 11.14 20.20 -18.89
N ALA A 20 10.56 20.47 -17.72
CA ALA A 20 10.21 19.43 -16.76
C ALA A 20 9.19 18.52 -17.46
N THR A 21 9.63 17.34 -17.90
CA THR A 21 8.76 16.25 -18.33
C THR A 21 7.84 15.96 -17.18
N ALA A 22 6.53 16.17 -17.36
CA ALA A 22 5.51 15.69 -16.45
C ALA A 22 5.79 14.22 -16.15
N PRO A 23 5.57 13.76 -14.90
CA PRO A 23 5.74 12.34 -14.57
C PRO A 23 4.86 11.55 -15.55
N GLY A 24 5.51 10.85 -16.46
CA GLY A 24 4.84 10.04 -17.47
C GLY A 24 3.93 9.04 -16.77
N ASP A 25 2.74 8.86 -17.30
CA ASP A 25 1.79 7.83 -16.87
C ASP A 25 2.55 6.51 -16.84
N SER A 26 2.92 6.04 -15.64
CA SER A 26 3.77 4.86 -15.50
C SER A 26 3.00 3.65 -16.03
N ALA A 27 3.55 3.02 -17.07
CA ALA A 27 3.00 1.79 -17.63
C ALA A 27 2.92 0.73 -16.53
N GLY A 28 1.73 0.12 -16.33
CA GLY A 28 1.53 -0.88 -15.28
C GLY A 28 0.06 -1.14 -15.01
N ILE A 29 -0.20 -1.97 -14.02
CA ILE A 29 -1.54 -2.14 -13.47
C ILE A 29 -1.72 -1.15 -12.34
N ALA A 30 -2.58 -0.15 -12.57
CA ALA A 30 -2.89 0.88 -11.59
C ALA A 30 -4.03 0.43 -10.68
N LEU A 31 -3.88 0.72 -9.39
CA LEU A 31 -4.85 0.41 -8.35
C LEU A 31 -5.45 1.72 -7.82
N GLU A 32 -6.76 1.72 -7.58
CA GLU A 32 -7.48 2.89 -7.04
C GLU A 32 -6.90 3.35 -5.69
N SER A 33 -6.49 2.40 -4.86
CA SER A 33 -5.88 2.65 -3.56
C SER A 33 -4.86 1.58 -3.20
N THR A 34 -3.98 1.88 -2.23
CA THR A 34 -3.00 0.93 -1.69
C THR A 34 -3.56 0.03 -0.59
N ARG A 35 -4.81 0.29 -0.16
CA ARG A 35 -5.55 -0.48 0.85
C ARG A 35 -7.05 -0.33 0.62
N VAL A 36 -7.82 -1.23 1.20
CA VAL A 36 -9.28 -1.26 1.08
C VAL A 36 -9.88 -1.18 2.48
N ILE A 37 -10.78 -0.24 2.71
CA ILE A 37 -11.59 -0.18 3.92
C ILE A 37 -12.99 -0.68 3.57
N TYR A 38 -13.43 -1.72 4.26
CA TYR A 38 -14.78 -2.27 4.12
C TYR A 38 -15.61 -1.90 5.36
N PRO A 39 -16.47 -0.87 5.31
CA PRO A 39 -17.34 -0.52 6.42
C PRO A 39 -18.38 -1.61 6.68
N GLY A 40 -18.64 -1.96 7.92
CA GLY A 40 -19.69 -2.91 8.30
C GLY A 40 -21.08 -2.50 7.82
N SER A 41 -21.33 -1.19 7.66
CA SER A 41 -22.56 -0.62 7.08
C SER A 41 -22.73 -0.88 5.56
N ALA A 42 -21.69 -1.32 4.86
CA ALA A 42 -21.73 -1.55 3.41
C ALA A 42 -22.43 -2.87 3.05
N THR A 43 -23.71 -3.01 3.41
CA THR A 43 -24.52 -4.24 3.20
C THR A 43 -24.60 -4.68 1.75
N LYS A 44 -24.51 -3.73 0.80
CA LYS A 44 -24.48 -4.01 -0.65
C LYS A 44 -23.06 -4.28 -1.19
N GLY A 45 -22.03 -4.23 -0.32
CA GLY A 45 -20.62 -4.33 -0.70
C GLY A 45 -20.05 -3.00 -1.18
N ILE A 46 -18.74 -3.02 -1.47
CA ILE A 46 -17.98 -1.87 -1.97
C ILE A 46 -17.44 -2.14 -3.38
N SER A 47 -17.07 -1.09 -4.08
CA SER A 47 -16.41 -1.18 -5.38
C SER A 47 -14.92 -0.89 -5.23
N PHE A 48 -14.09 -1.51 -6.07
CA PHE A 48 -12.67 -1.26 -6.18
C PHE A 48 -12.25 -1.32 -7.65
N THR A 49 -11.57 -0.29 -8.14
CA THR A 49 -11.21 -0.18 -9.56
C THR A 49 -9.74 -0.52 -9.78
N VAL A 50 -9.51 -1.33 -10.80
CA VAL A 50 -8.17 -1.70 -11.30
C VAL A 50 -8.08 -1.28 -12.75
N THR A 51 -6.98 -0.60 -13.12
CA THR A 51 -6.78 -0.11 -14.50
C THR A 51 -5.54 -0.73 -15.11
N ASN A 52 -5.68 -1.29 -16.31
CA ASN A 52 -4.56 -1.79 -17.09
C ASN A 52 -3.98 -0.67 -17.96
N ARG A 53 -2.87 -0.09 -17.52
CA ARG A 53 -2.11 0.91 -18.29
C ARG A 53 -0.95 0.31 -19.07
N THR A 54 -1.01 -1.00 -19.34
CA THR A 54 -0.03 -1.69 -20.18
C THR A 54 -0.56 -1.91 -21.58
N GLY A 55 0.31 -2.05 -22.54
CA GLY A 55 -0.08 -2.46 -23.92
C GLY A 55 -0.42 -3.95 -24.06
N GLN A 56 -0.60 -4.69 -22.95
CA GLN A 56 -0.79 -6.14 -22.95
C GLN A 56 -2.16 -6.57 -22.40
N MET A 57 -2.65 -7.67 -22.94
CA MET A 57 -3.85 -8.35 -22.45
C MET A 57 -3.51 -9.25 -21.25
N TYR A 58 -4.33 -9.19 -20.21
CA TYR A 58 -4.24 -10.07 -19.05
C TYR A 58 -5.57 -10.80 -18.79
N LEU A 59 -5.47 -11.85 -18.00
CA LEU A 59 -6.55 -12.45 -17.26
C LEU A 59 -6.38 -12.02 -15.80
N LEU A 60 -7.28 -11.18 -15.29
CA LEU A 60 -7.24 -10.72 -13.90
C LEU A 60 -8.02 -11.67 -13.02
N GLN A 61 -7.34 -12.31 -12.07
CA GLN A 61 -7.94 -13.10 -11.01
C GLN A 61 -8.01 -12.26 -9.73
N SER A 62 -9.20 -12.18 -9.13
CA SER A 62 -9.49 -11.37 -7.96
C SER A 62 -10.13 -12.21 -6.86
N ARG A 63 -9.57 -12.18 -5.65
CA ARG A 63 -10.10 -12.90 -4.49
C ARG A 63 -9.67 -12.23 -3.18
N VAL A 64 -10.42 -12.47 -2.10
CA VAL A 64 -9.99 -12.11 -0.75
C VAL A 64 -9.47 -13.37 -0.06
N VAL A 65 -8.35 -13.24 0.62
CA VAL A 65 -7.66 -14.31 1.35
C VAL A 65 -7.38 -13.87 2.79
N PRO A 66 -7.17 -14.77 3.73
CA PRO A 66 -6.65 -14.43 5.06
C PRO A 66 -5.35 -13.61 4.92
N TRP A 67 -5.14 -12.65 5.82
CA TRP A 67 -3.90 -11.86 5.81
C TRP A 67 -2.71 -12.75 6.14
N GLY A 68 -1.62 -12.60 5.41
CA GLY A 68 -0.42 -13.44 5.57
C GLY A 68 -0.47 -14.79 4.87
N ALA A 69 -1.58 -15.12 4.18
CA ALA A 69 -1.65 -16.35 3.41
C ALA A 69 -0.61 -16.38 2.28
N VAL A 70 0.16 -17.46 2.22
CA VAL A 70 1.19 -17.66 1.19
C VAL A 70 0.52 -18.16 -0.10
N PRO A 71 0.85 -17.59 -1.27
CA PRO A 71 0.37 -18.07 -2.55
C PRO A 71 0.74 -19.53 -2.78
N GLY A 72 -0.26 -20.38 -3.07
CA GLY A 72 -0.04 -21.81 -3.34
C GLY A 72 -0.23 -22.73 -2.14
N GLU A 73 -0.29 -22.23 -0.92
CA GLU A 73 -0.70 -23.04 0.22
C GLU A 73 -2.22 -23.20 0.25
N SER A 74 -2.67 -24.39 0.60
CA SER A 74 -4.08 -24.66 0.87
C SER A 74 -4.49 -23.91 2.13
N SER A 75 -5.10 -22.73 1.96
CA SER A 75 -5.52 -21.93 3.10
C SER A 75 -6.67 -22.62 3.83
N PRO A 76 -6.55 -22.92 5.13
CA PRO A 76 -7.54 -23.70 5.85
C PRO A 76 -8.86 -22.98 6.08
N ALA A 77 -8.91 -21.66 5.93
CA ALA A 77 -10.12 -20.88 6.10
C ALA A 77 -10.34 -19.93 4.92
N ALA A 78 -11.52 -20.00 4.29
CA ALA A 78 -11.93 -19.01 3.31
C ALA A 78 -12.22 -17.69 4.03
N ALA A 79 -11.70 -16.59 3.50
CA ALA A 79 -12.10 -15.26 3.96
C ALA A 79 -13.61 -15.07 3.69
N PRO A 80 -14.38 -14.42 4.60
CA PRO A 80 -15.83 -14.27 4.46
C PRO A 80 -16.21 -13.20 3.42
N PHE A 81 -15.52 -13.17 2.29
CA PHE A 81 -15.75 -12.22 1.21
C PHE A 81 -15.80 -12.92 -0.14
N ILE A 82 -16.63 -12.38 -1.01
CA ILE A 82 -16.63 -12.70 -2.43
C ILE A 82 -16.25 -11.47 -3.24
N VAL A 83 -15.55 -11.69 -4.36
CA VAL A 83 -15.19 -10.64 -5.32
C VAL A 83 -15.84 -10.98 -6.67
N VAL A 84 -16.48 -10.02 -7.29
CA VAL A 84 -17.16 -10.18 -8.58
C VAL A 84 -16.68 -9.10 -9.55
N PRO A 85 -16.19 -9.50 -10.74
CA PRO A 85 -15.90 -10.84 -11.20
C PRO A 85 -14.65 -11.44 -10.53
N PRO A 86 -14.63 -12.76 -10.24
CA PRO A 86 -13.46 -13.42 -9.67
C PRO A 86 -12.35 -13.64 -10.70
N LEU A 87 -12.74 -13.67 -11.97
CA LEU A 87 -11.85 -13.83 -13.12
C LEU A 87 -12.42 -13.01 -14.28
N ALA A 88 -11.60 -12.17 -14.89
CA ALA A 88 -12.02 -11.32 -16.01
C ALA A 88 -10.91 -11.14 -17.03
N ARG A 89 -11.29 -11.02 -18.30
CA ARG A 89 -10.41 -10.52 -19.35
C ARG A 89 -10.11 -9.04 -19.05
N PHE A 90 -8.87 -8.63 -19.19
CA PHE A 90 -8.39 -7.32 -18.83
C PHE A 90 -7.52 -6.77 -19.96
N ALA A 91 -8.18 -6.11 -20.91
CA ALA A 91 -7.53 -5.59 -22.10
C ALA A 91 -6.65 -4.37 -21.81
N PRO A 92 -5.76 -3.99 -22.73
CA PRO A 92 -5.06 -2.71 -22.66
C PRO A 92 -6.05 -1.57 -22.44
N ASP A 93 -5.69 -0.63 -21.58
CA ASP A 93 -6.46 0.58 -21.21
C ASP A 93 -7.84 0.32 -20.58
N ASP A 94 -8.20 -0.93 -20.29
CA ASP A 94 -9.41 -1.25 -19.55
C ASP A 94 -9.34 -0.80 -18.09
N ALA A 95 -10.48 -0.32 -17.58
CA ALA A 95 -10.74 -0.12 -16.16
C ALA A 95 -11.80 -1.13 -15.69
N LEU A 96 -11.40 -2.04 -14.82
CA LEU A 96 -12.28 -3.09 -14.29
C LEU A 96 -12.71 -2.75 -12.86
N THR A 97 -14.01 -2.60 -12.65
CA THR A 97 -14.59 -2.40 -11.31
C THR A 97 -14.94 -3.75 -10.69
N LEU A 98 -14.27 -4.06 -9.59
CA LEU A 98 -14.52 -5.23 -8.76
C LEU A 98 -15.56 -4.88 -7.69
N ARG A 99 -16.55 -5.76 -7.49
CA ARG A 99 -17.50 -5.68 -6.38
C ARG A 99 -17.06 -6.62 -5.27
N ILE A 100 -16.71 -6.08 -4.10
CA ILE A 100 -16.34 -6.86 -2.91
C ILE A 100 -17.55 -6.91 -1.99
N ARG A 101 -17.98 -8.10 -1.60
CA ARG A 101 -19.13 -8.30 -0.72
C ARG A 101 -18.76 -9.20 0.44
N LEU A 102 -19.15 -8.79 1.63
CA LEU A 102 -19.08 -9.61 2.83
C LEU A 102 -20.20 -10.66 2.78
N THR A 103 -19.86 -11.89 3.13
CA THR A 103 -20.81 -13.00 3.30
C THR A 103 -21.19 -13.15 4.76
N LYS A 104 -21.94 -14.23 5.12
CA LYS A 104 -22.21 -14.54 6.53
C LYS A 104 -20.88 -14.75 7.27
N HIS A 105 -20.73 -14.12 8.44
CA HIS A 105 -19.50 -14.14 9.22
C HIS A 105 -19.80 -14.05 10.72
N ASP A 106 -18.78 -14.36 11.51
CA ASP A 106 -18.70 -14.25 12.95
C ASP A 106 -17.48 -13.39 13.38
N LEU A 107 -17.15 -12.38 12.55
CA LEU A 107 -16.04 -11.48 12.81
C LEU A 107 -16.29 -10.65 14.08
N PRO A 108 -15.22 -10.30 14.84
CA PRO A 108 -15.33 -9.42 15.99
C PRO A 108 -16.04 -8.11 15.67
N THR A 109 -16.87 -7.62 16.56
CA THR A 109 -17.58 -6.34 16.44
C THR A 109 -16.90 -5.22 17.22
N ASP A 110 -15.97 -5.58 18.12
CA ASP A 110 -15.23 -4.67 18.99
C ASP A 110 -13.91 -4.15 18.38
N ARG A 111 -13.50 -4.66 17.22
CA ARG A 111 -12.26 -4.31 16.56
C ARG A 111 -12.27 -4.57 15.05
N GLU A 112 -11.35 -3.96 14.32
CA GLU A 112 -11.11 -4.29 12.92
C GLU A 112 -10.61 -5.72 12.74
N SER A 113 -10.92 -6.29 11.58
CA SER A 113 -10.33 -7.52 11.06
C SER A 113 -9.59 -7.24 9.75
N VAL A 114 -8.46 -7.94 9.50
CA VAL A 114 -7.64 -7.72 8.31
C VAL A 114 -7.62 -8.96 7.41
N PHE A 115 -7.70 -8.71 6.10
CA PHE A 115 -7.64 -9.68 5.03
C PHE A 115 -6.74 -9.17 3.90
N GLY A 116 -6.45 -10.02 2.93
CA GLY A 116 -5.72 -9.65 1.71
C GLY A 116 -6.64 -9.65 0.49
N LEU A 117 -6.81 -8.52 -0.19
CA LEU A 117 -7.35 -8.51 -1.55
C LEU A 117 -6.22 -8.88 -2.50
N SER A 118 -6.28 -10.10 -3.03
CA SER A 118 -5.29 -10.64 -3.96
C SER A 118 -5.76 -10.41 -5.40
N LEU A 119 -4.95 -9.69 -6.16
CA LEU A 119 -5.16 -9.35 -7.56
C LEU A 119 -3.99 -9.94 -8.37
N LYS A 120 -4.27 -10.98 -9.17
CA LYS A 120 -3.26 -11.65 -9.98
C LYS A 120 -3.54 -11.41 -11.46
N ALA A 121 -2.65 -10.69 -12.13
CA ALA A 121 -2.71 -10.47 -13.56
C ALA A 121 -1.83 -11.50 -14.28
N ILE A 122 -2.46 -12.35 -15.07
CA ILE A 122 -1.84 -13.43 -15.83
C ILE A 122 -1.78 -12.97 -17.28
N PRO A 123 -0.57 -12.80 -17.88
CA PRO A 123 -0.47 -12.36 -19.27
C PRO A 123 -1.11 -13.36 -20.22
N SER A 124 -1.81 -12.84 -21.24
CA SER A 124 -2.31 -13.66 -22.35
C SER A 124 -1.14 -14.26 -23.12
N GLN A 125 -1.25 -15.53 -23.47
CA GLN A 125 -0.28 -16.24 -24.29
C GLN A 125 -0.87 -16.51 -25.68
N SER A 126 0.01 -16.49 -26.71
CA SER A 126 -0.34 -16.96 -28.05
C SER A 126 -0.69 -18.46 -27.99
N ALA A 127 -1.61 -18.92 -28.83
CA ALA A 127 -1.96 -20.33 -28.91
C ALA A 127 -0.71 -21.17 -29.25
N PRO A 128 -0.55 -22.36 -28.67
CA PRO A 128 0.54 -23.27 -29.03
C PRO A 128 0.52 -23.54 -30.54
N GLY A 129 1.62 -23.28 -31.25
CA GLY A 129 1.77 -23.55 -32.67
C GLY A 129 1.67 -22.34 -33.60
N SER A 130 1.44 -21.12 -33.11
CA SER A 130 1.34 -19.93 -33.96
C SER A 130 2.67 -19.26 -34.30
N GLU A 131 3.78 -19.64 -33.68
CA GLU A 131 5.09 -19.08 -33.98
C GLU A 131 6.20 -20.15 -33.90
N SER A 132 6.97 -20.23 -34.99
CA SER A 132 8.18 -21.07 -35.09
C SER A 132 9.36 -20.41 -34.39
N GLU A 133 9.23 -20.03 -33.14
CA GLU A 133 10.35 -19.52 -32.34
C GLU A 133 10.81 -20.58 -31.34
N SER A 134 11.92 -21.23 -31.67
CA SER A 134 12.68 -22.15 -30.81
C SER A 134 13.44 -21.37 -29.72
N GLY A 135 12.73 -20.69 -28.83
CA GLY A 135 13.28 -19.97 -27.69
C GLY A 135 12.49 -20.26 -26.40
N ALA A 136 13.17 -20.38 -25.27
CA ALA A 136 12.51 -20.49 -23.98
C ALA A 136 11.76 -19.18 -23.68
N LYS A 137 10.41 -19.20 -23.65
CA LYS A 137 9.57 -18.05 -23.34
C LYS A 137 9.27 -18.03 -21.84
N MET A 138 9.74 -17.00 -21.14
CA MET A 138 9.42 -16.78 -19.72
C MET A 138 8.15 -15.95 -19.60
N VAL A 139 7.16 -16.43 -18.86
CA VAL A 139 5.90 -15.73 -18.60
C VAL A 139 5.82 -15.38 -17.13
N LEU A 140 5.73 -14.09 -16.83
CA LEU A 140 5.63 -13.57 -15.46
C LEU A 140 4.19 -13.11 -15.19
N ALA A 141 3.57 -13.66 -14.15
CA ALA A 141 2.31 -13.16 -13.62
C ALA A 141 2.60 -12.15 -12.51
N LEU A 142 1.91 -11.01 -12.55
CA LEU A 142 1.99 -9.98 -11.52
C LEU A 142 0.91 -10.23 -10.47
N GLN A 143 1.30 -10.27 -9.20
CA GLN A 143 0.35 -10.40 -8.09
C GLN A 143 0.53 -9.27 -7.09
N ASN A 144 -0.57 -8.56 -6.81
CA ASN A 144 -0.66 -7.55 -5.77
C ASN A 144 -1.58 -8.05 -4.65
N ASN A 145 -1.12 -7.94 -3.40
CA ASN A 145 -1.90 -8.24 -2.22
C ASN A 145 -2.11 -6.95 -1.43
N LEU A 146 -3.33 -6.42 -1.47
CA LEU A 146 -3.72 -5.21 -0.74
C LEU A 146 -4.31 -5.58 0.61
N LYS A 147 -4.02 -4.80 1.64
CA LYS A 147 -4.71 -4.93 2.92
C LYS A 147 -6.18 -4.54 2.76
N LEU A 148 -7.09 -5.42 3.16
CA LEU A 148 -8.51 -5.16 3.28
C LEU A 148 -8.88 -5.20 4.76
N PHE A 149 -9.33 -4.05 5.29
CA PHE A 149 -9.76 -3.91 6.68
C PHE A 149 -11.28 -3.92 6.73
N TYR A 150 -11.85 -4.92 7.40
CA TYR A 150 -13.26 -4.89 7.79
C TYR A 150 -13.39 -4.05 9.06
N ARG A 151 -14.22 -3.01 8.98
CA ARG A 151 -14.47 -2.07 10.08
C ARG A 151 -15.91 -2.20 10.53
N PRO A 152 -16.17 -2.86 11.68
CA PRO A 152 -17.52 -2.95 12.26
C PRO A 152 -18.16 -1.59 12.45
N THR A 153 -19.49 -1.53 12.36
CA THR A 153 -20.29 -0.30 12.57
C THR A 153 -20.29 0.17 14.00
N GLU A 154 -20.03 -0.74 14.94
CA GLU A 154 -20.01 -0.49 16.37
C GLU A 154 -18.77 0.27 16.84
N LEU A 155 -17.73 0.34 16.00
CA LEU A 155 -16.51 1.07 16.36
C LEU A 155 -16.75 2.59 16.33
N ALA A 156 -16.35 3.24 17.43
CA ALA A 156 -16.32 4.70 17.46
C ALA A 156 -15.38 5.23 16.35
N GLU A 157 -15.84 6.25 15.64
CA GLU A 157 -15.03 6.85 14.58
C GLU A 157 -13.83 7.59 15.17
N ILE A 158 -12.63 7.17 14.81
CA ILE A 158 -11.36 7.76 15.26
C ILE A 158 -10.53 8.16 14.04
N THR A 159 -10.10 9.42 13.99
CA THR A 159 -9.27 9.91 12.90
C THR A 159 -7.91 9.22 12.87
N ALA A 160 -7.23 9.23 11.72
CA ALA A 160 -5.90 8.64 11.61
C ALA A 160 -4.90 9.33 12.53
N GLU A 161 -5.00 10.65 12.69
CA GLU A 161 -4.16 11.44 13.60
C GLU A 161 -4.38 11.03 15.06
N ALA A 162 -5.63 10.84 15.48
CA ALA A 162 -5.94 10.38 16.84
C ALA A 162 -5.44 8.95 17.07
N ARG A 163 -5.53 8.05 16.06
CA ARG A 163 -4.93 6.71 16.14
C ARG A 163 -3.40 6.79 16.27
N ALA A 164 -2.74 7.72 15.54
CA ALA A 164 -1.31 7.93 15.64
C ALA A 164 -0.90 8.44 17.04
N GLN A 165 -1.66 9.39 17.61
CA GLN A 165 -1.43 9.95 18.94
C GLN A 165 -1.67 8.94 20.06
N ALA A 166 -2.57 7.99 19.86
CA ALA A 166 -2.89 6.98 20.87
C ALA A 166 -1.79 5.93 21.06
N LEU A 167 -0.87 5.76 20.08
CA LEU A 167 0.22 4.80 20.20
C LEU A 167 1.12 5.12 21.38
N GLN A 168 1.52 4.08 22.11
CA GLN A 168 2.39 4.19 23.28
C GLN A 168 3.73 3.51 23.00
N PHE A 169 4.80 4.27 23.18
CA PHE A 169 6.17 3.78 23.00
C PHE A 169 6.87 3.67 24.35
N ARG A 170 7.53 2.55 24.58
CA ARG A 170 8.33 2.32 25.79
C ARG A 170 9.65 1.65 25.41
N LEU A 171 10.76 2.13 25.98
CA LEU A 171 12.05 1.50 25.81
C LEU A 171 12.28 0.52 26.97
N GLN A 172 12.58 -0.74 26.65
CA GLN A 172 12.98 -1.74 27.62
C GLN A 172 14.32 -2.37 27.20
N GLY A 173 15.40 -1.95 27.85
CA GLY A 173 16.74 -2.37 27.43
C GLY A 173 17.11 -1.81 26.06
N THR A 174 17.21 -2.70 25.06
CA THR A 174 17.44 -2.38 23.64
C THR A 174 16.19 -2.58 22.77
N GLU A 175 15.06 -2.86 23.39
CA GLU A 175 13.79 -3.12 22.68
C GLU A 175 12.85 -1.94 22.84
N LEU A 176 12.35 -1.43 21.71
CA LEU A 176 11.30 -0.44 21.66
C LEU A 176 9.95 -1.17 21.55
N LYS A 177 9.16 -1.13 22.61
CA LYS A 177 7.82 -1.67 22.65
C LYS A 177 6.83 -0.63 22.14
N VAL A 178 6.03 -1.00 21.18
CA VAL A 178 4.99 -0.16 20.59
C VAL A 178 3.64 -0.81 20.86
N HIS A 179 2.83 -0.17 21.69
CA HIS A 179 1.49 -0.62 22.02
C HIS A 179 0.43 0.18 21.26
N ASN A 180 -0.51 -0.53 20.65
CA ASN A 180 -1.68 0.03 20.00
C ASN A 180 -2.91 -0.20 20.90
N PRO A 181 -3.38 0.80 21.65
CA PRO A 181 -4.55 0.67 22.51
C PRO A 181 -5.89 0.82 21.77
N THR A 182 -5.85 1.03 20.46
CA THR A 182 -7.07 1.30 19.66
C THR A 182 -7.66 0.02 19.09
N PRO A 183 -8.95 0.00 18.75
CA PRO A 183 -9.59 -1.12 18.09
C PRO A 183 -9.26 -1.20 16.57
N TYR A 184 -8.35 -0.39 16.07
CA TYR A 184 -7.97 -0.29 14.67
C TYR A 184 -6.61 -0.93 14.42
N TYR A 185 -6.42 -1.51 13.24
CA TYR A 185 -5.09 -1.81 12.76
C TYR A 185 -4.33 -0.51 12.47
N VAL A 186 -3.11 -0.42 12.95
CA VAL A 186 -2.25 0.73 12.70
C VAL A 186 -1.04 0.29 11.89
N THR A 187 -0.81 0.91 10.75
CA THR A 187 0.40 0.69 9.95
C THR A 187 1.36 1.84 10.19
N LEU A 188 2.49 1.58 10.83
CA LEU A 188 3.57 2.55 10.98
C LEU A 188 4.14 2.91 9.61
N GLY A 189 4.31 4.18 9.34
CA GLY A 189 4.99 4.70 8.15
C GLY A 189 6.49 4.76 8.37
N GLU A 190 6.96 5.82 8.98
CA GLU A 190 8.36 5.99 9.40
C GLU A 190 8.43 6.13 10.91
N VAL A 191 9.37 5.40 11.53
CA VAL A 191 9.72 5.53 12.95
C VAL A 191 11.17 5.97 13.04
N LYS A 192 11.46 6.97 13.88
CA LYS A 192 12.82 7.39 14.19
C LYS A 192 13.06 7.32 15.69
N ALA A 193 14.18 6.74 16.07
CA ALA A 193 14.74 6.77 17.42
C ALA A 193 15.82 7.86 17.47
N ASP A 194 15.56 8.94 18.18
CA ASP A 194 16.26 10.22 18.02
C ASP A 194 16.22 10.68 16.54
N SER A 195 17.35 10.78 15.85
CA SER A 195 17.44 11.13 14.43
C SER A 195 17.58 9.92 13.50
N LYS A 196 17.70 8.69 14.02
CA LYS A 196 17.96 7.48 13.24
C LYS A 196 16.66 6.78 12.85
N THR A 197 16.50 6.48 11.57
CA THR A 197 15.36 5.69 11.10
C THR A 197 15.44 4.25 11.61
N VAL A 198 14.35 3.78 12.19
CA VAL A 198 14.19 2.39 12.66
C VAL A 198 13.69 1.54 11.49
N VAL A 199 14.42 0.45 11.21
CA VAL A 199 13.98 -0.51 10.17
C VAL A 199 12.87 -1.37 10.75
N LEU A 200 11.68 -1.29 10.14
CA LEU A 200 10.51 -2.07 10.51
C LEU A 200 10.31 -3.18 9.49
N GLY A 201 10.18 -4.41 9.96
CA GLY A 201 9.77 -5.58 9.19
C GLY A 201 8.24 -5.77 9.17
N GLU A 202 7.81 -6.95 9.57
CA GLU A 202 6.38 -7.28 9.72
C GLU A 202 5.72 -6.52 10.88
N GLU A 203 6.50 -6.09 11.87
CA GLU A 203 6.09 -5.27 13.02
C GLU A 203 5.54 -3.90 12.61
N ARG A 204 5.68 -3.53 11.35
CA ARG A 204 5.10 -2.30 10.80
C ARG A 204 3.58 -2.22 10.97
N MET A 205 2.88 -3.36 11.03
CA MET A 205 1.43 -3.37 11.22
C MET A 205 1.06 -3.90 12.61
N LEU A 206 0.55 -3.01 13.46
CA LEU A 206 0.06 -3.35 14.79
C LEU A 206 -1.42 -3.76 14.70
N ALA A 207 -1.73 -4.92 15.25
CA ALA A 207 -3.12 -5.33 15.42
C ALA A 207 -3.83 -4.49 16.49
N PRO A 208 -5.16 -4.48 16.52
CA PRO A 208 -5.92 -3.88 17.62
C PRO A 208 -5.49 -4.45 18.97
N PHE A 209 -5.33 -3.56 19.95
CA PHE A 209 -4.99 -3.90 21.35
C PHE A 209 -3.71 -4.73 21.52
N SER A 210 -2.78 -4.65 20.56
CA SER A 210 -1.55 -5.44 20.57
C SER A 210 -0.31 -4.61 20.87
N THR A 211 0.77 -5.29 21.23
CA THR A 211 2.10 -4.72 21.38
C THR A 211 3.06 -5.45 20.45
N VAL A 212 3.90 -4.71 19.76
CA VAL A 212 5.03 -5.24 18.99
C VAL A 212 6.33 -4.76 19.59
N GLU A 213 7.40 -5.53 19.39
CA GLU A 213 8.74 -5.25 19.88
C GLU A 213 9.68 -5.04 18.69
N VAL A 214 10.41 -3.93 18.73
CA VAL A 214 11.36 -3.56 17.67
C VAL A 214 12.74 -3.48 18.31
N ASN A 215 13.66 -4.30 17.83
CA ASN A 215 15.02 -4.32 18.37
C ASN A 215 15.83 -3.10 17.89
N LEU A 216 16.47 -2.39 18.84
CA LEU A 216 17.34 -1.24 18.61
C LEU A 216 18.76 -1.56 19.08
N PRO A 217 19.54 -2.34 18.34
CA PRO A 217 20.83 -2.82 18.80
C PRO A 217 21.79 -1.67 19.14
N GLY A 218 22.28 -1.67 20.38
CA GLY A 218 23.27 -0.71 20.86
C GLY A 218 22.80 0.74 21.05
N ALA A 219 21.48 1.00 20.91
CA ALA A 219 20.92 2.34 21.06
C ALA A 219 20.10 2.47 22.35
N ARG A 220 20.24 3.62 23.01
CA ARG A 220 19.32 4.08 24.07
C ARG A 220 18.81 5.46 23.67
N PRO A 221 17.82 5.52 22.77
CA PRO A 221 17.29 6.79 22.32
C PRO A 221 16.55 7.52 23.45
N LYS A 222 16.63 8.84 23.43
CA LYS A 222 15.91 9.72 24.37
C LYS A 222 14.53 10.10 23.86
N SER A 223 14.29 9.92 22.56
CA SER A 223 13.03 10.27 21.92
C SER A 223 12.69 9.31 20.79
N VAL A 224 11.42 9.18 20.54
CA VAL A 224 10.90 8.49 19.37
C VAL A 224 9.96 9.42 18.62
N SER A 225 10.01 9.38 17.28
CA SER A 225 9.04 10.05 16.45
C SER A 225 8.51 9.11 15.37
N TRP A 226 7.22 9.25 15.02
CA TRP A 226 6.56 8.35 14.09
C TRP A 226 5.47 9.06 13.30
N ASN A 227 5.04 8.43 12.24
CA ASN A 227 3.77 8.66 11.58
C ASN A 227 3.11 7.31 11.26
N ILE A 228 1.84 7.32 10.95
CA ILE A 228 1.13 6.14 10.49
C ILE A 228 0.61 6.37 9.08
N ILE A 229 0.25 5.30 8.40
CA ILE A 229 -0.40 5.38 7.09
C ILE A 229 -1.91 5.40 7.29
N ASN A 230 -2.56 6.45 6.83
CA ASN A 230 -4.01 6.64 6.92
C ASN A 230 -4.80 5.73 5.97
N ASP A 231 -6.12 5.84 5.98
CA ASP A 231 -7.02 5.03 5.16
C ASP A 231 -6.86 5.28 3.65
N ASP A 232 -6.37 6.46 3.24
CA ASP A 232 -6.03 6.80 1.85
C ASP A 232 -4.64 6.31 1.40
N GLY A 233 -3.88 5.69 2.29
CA GLY A 233 -2.52 5.23 2.01
C GLY A 233 -1.44 6.32 2.13
N ARG A 234 -1.74 7.47 2.74
CA ARG A 234 -0.82 8.59 2.95
C ARG A 234 -0.29 8.62 4.39
N PRO A 235 0.93 9.15 4.61
CA PRO A 235 1.43 9.34 5.96
C PRO A 235 0.65 10.46 6.68
N THR A 236 0.37 10.24 7.98
CA THR A 236 -0.14 11.29 8.86
C THR A 236 0.95 12.29 9.25
N PRO A 237 0.60 13.45 9.83
CA PRO A 237 1.57 14.30 10.51
C PRO A 237 2.38 13.50 11.54
N ARG A 238 3.67 13.88 11.68
CA ARG A 238 4.60 13.22 12.60
C ARG A 238 4.22 13.50 14.05
N GLN A 239 4.22 12.45 14.85
CA GLN A 239 4.11 12.48 16.30
C GLN A 239 5.49 12.29 16.92
N SER A 240 5.67 12.69 18.19
CA SER A 240 6.91 12.46 18.93
C SER A 240 6.62 12.29 20.43
N GLN A 241 7.49 11.52 21.10
CA GLN A 241 7.44 11.25 22.52
C GLN A 241 8.86 11.14 23.05
N SER A 242 9.11 11.67 24.28
CA SER A 242 10.33 11.40 25.03
C SER A 242 10.29 9.97 25.58
N LEU A 243 11.44 9.29 25.57
CA LEU A 243 11.64 7.97 26.15
C LEU A 243 12.46 8.15 27.44
N ASP A 244 11.86 7.80 28.56
CA ASP A 244 12.51 7.82 29.89
C ASP A 244 13.34 6.54 30.13
#